data_6827e0dccb9f29b797abffea4048b6c8
#
_entry.id   6827e0dccb9f29b797abffea4048b6c8
#
_cell.length_a   1.000
_cell.length_b   1.000
_cell.length_c   1.000
_cell.angle_alpha   90.00
_cell.angle_beta   90.00
_cell.angle_gamma   90.00
#
_symmetry.space_group_name_H-M   'P 1'
#
loop_
_entity.id
_entity.type
_entity.pdbx_description
1 polymer ?
#
loop_
_entity_poly.entity_id
_entity_poly.type
_entity_poly.pdbx_seq_one_letter_code
_entity_poly.pdbx_strand_id
1 'polypeptide(L)'
;MASLYKKRDIWYISSMIDNKRLSVSLRTKDKRIAKQLKPKAELELLSQLTGSVKPSKNLPFDGLVKRYLKADHNWSKRTKELNEYVFHSYKSGKPLPLNPTSRAIFIRTINACWNWGLKQGLITRAFKLEGDTKGESRSRVLSDSELKTLLDNIRDNRFNLFVRFAYYTGARSGEIRSISRENIFSNHIVAYGKSGKR
;
A
#
# COMPACT_ATOMS: atom_id res chain seq x y z
N MET A 1 -28.04 27.87 1.29
CA MET A 1 -29.11 26.94 0.79
C MET A 1 -29.05 26.88 -0.72
N ALA A 2 -29.13 25.67 -1.27
CA ALA A 2 -29.16 25.51 -2.71
C ALA A 2 -30.54 25.75 -3.30
N SER A 3 -30.60 26.45 -4.42
CA SER A 3 -31.81 26.82 -5.16
C SER A 3 -31.98 25.98 -6.42
N LEU A 4 -33.21 25.56 -6.72
CA LEU A 4 -33.58 24.89 -7.97
C LEU A 4 -34.09 25.94 -8.95
N TYR A 5 -33.62 25.86 -10.21
CA TYR A 5 -34.12 26.70 -11.29
C TYR A 5 -34.16 25.91 -12.62
N LYS A 6 -34.98 26.39 -13.52
CA LYS A 6 -35.16 25.77 -14.84
C LYS A 6 -34.48 26.60 -15.92
N LYS A 7 -33.67 25.96 -16.78
CA LYS A 7 -33.03 26.59 -17.95
C LYS A 7 -33.13 25.65 -19.14
N ARG A 8 -33.70 26.14 -20.26
CA ARG A 8 -33.94 25.37 -21.51
C ARG A 8 -34.57 24.00 -21.21
N ASP A 9 -35.68 24.00 -20.45
CA ASP A 9 -36.44 22.81 -20.02
C ASP A 9 -35.75 21.81 -19.07
N ILE A 10 -34.52 22.02 -18.71
CA ILE A 10 -33.79 21.16 -17.76
C ILE A 10 -33.72 21.86 -16.41
N TRP A 11 -33.90 21.08 -15.35
CA TRP A 11 -33.71 21.54 -13.96
C TRP A 11 -32.24 21.56 -13.57
N TYR A 12 -31.87 22.63 -12.89
CA TYR A 12 -30.54 22.89 -12.33
C TYR A 12 -30.65 23.14 -10.86
N ILE A 13 -29.59 22.84 -10.13
CA ILE A 13 -29.40 23.26 -8.76
C ILE A 13 -28.19 24.18 -8.69
N SER A 14 -28.27 25.27 -7.92
CA SER A 14 -27.15 26.17 -7.67
C SER A 14 -26.98 26.42 -6.19
N SER A 15 -25.73 26.50 -5.73
CA SER A 15 -25.36 26.94 -4.38
C SER A 15 -24.26 27.99 -4.46
N MET A 16 -24.19 28.84 -3.44
CA MET A 16 -23.19 29.88 -3.31
C MET A 16 -22.59 29.84 -1.92
N ILE A 17 -21.24 29.79 -1.83
CA ILE A 17 -20.45 29.88 -0.60
C ILE A 17 -19.26 30.79 -0.91
N ASP A 18 -18.94 31.68 0.01
CA ASP A 18 -17.80 32.62 -0.09
C ASP A 18 -17.71 33.33 -1.46
N ASN A 19 -18.83 33.89 -1.92
CA ASN A 19 -18.96 34.54 -3.22
C ASN A 19 -18.67 33.67 -4.46
N LYS A 20 -18.48 32.35 -4.30
CA LYS A 20 -18.36 31.40 -5.41
C LYS A 20 -19.68 30.69 -5.64
N ARG A 21 -20.25 30.90 -6.85
CA ARG A 21 -21.48 30.22 -7.27
C ARG A 21 -21.16 29.03 -8.15
N LEU A 22 -21.69 27.86 -7.80
CA LEU A 22 -21.68 26.68 -8.65
C LEU A 22 -23.10 26.25 -8.98
N SER A 23 -23.30 25.73 -10.17
CA SER A 23 -24.57 25.15 -10.63
C SER A 23 -24.33 23.87 -11.41
N VAL A 24 -25.18 22.89 -11.13
CA VAL A 24 -25.11 21.56 -11.78
C VAL A 24 -26.46 21.22 -12.39
N SER A 25 -26.44 20.63 -13.58
CA SER A 25 -27.64 20.14 -14.26
C SER A 25 -28.10 18.83 -13.61
N LEU A 26 -29.39 18.74 -13.29
CA LEU A 26 -30.02 17.52 -12.79
C LEU A 26 -30.45 16.58 -13.93
N ARG A 27 -30.23 16.98 -15.18
CA ARG A 27 -30.53 16.21 -16.39
C ARG A 27 -31.96 15.68 -16.46
N THR A 28 -32.90 16.40 -15.84
CA THR A 28 -34.34 16.06 -15.85
C THR A 28 -35.18 17.26 -16.19
N LYS A 29 -36.30 17.02 -16.90
CA LYS A 29 -37.33 18.02 -17.19
C LYS A 29 -38.44 17.99 -16.13
N ASP A 30 -38.53 16.90 -15.37
CA ASP A 30 -39.57 16.70 -14.35
C ASP A 30 -39.19 17.36 -13.03
N LYS A 31 -40.08 18.19 -12.49
CA LYS A 31 -39.91 18.90 -11.22
C LYS A 31 -39.92 17.96 -10.02
N ARG A 32 -40.66 16.85 -10.08
CA ARG A 32 -40.72 15.87 -8.98
C ARG A 32 -39.39 15.16 -8.83
N ILE A 33 -38.86 14.69 -9.95
CA ILE A 33 -37.53 14.05 -9.98
C ILE A 33 -36.44 15.03 -9.56
N ALA A 34 -36.50 16.29 -10.01
CA ALA A 34 -35.57 17.33 -9.60
C ALA A 34 -35.57 17.57 -8.09
N LYS A 35 -36.76 17.56 -7.46
CA LYS A 35 -36.90 17.68 -6.00
C LYS A 35 -36.31 16.48 -5.25
N GLN A 36 -36.47 15.26 -5.77
CA GLN A 36 -35.88 14.04 -5.19
C GLN A 36 -34.35 14.01 -5.30
N LEU A 37 -33.80 14.52 -6.40
CA LEU A 37 -32.36 14.59 -6.63
C LEU A 37 -31.69 15.75 -5.88
N LYS A 38 -32.48 16.77 -5.45
CA LYS A 38 -31.96 17.97 -4.81
C LYS A 38 -31.03 17.68 -3.61
N PRO A 39 -31.39 16.85 -2.62
CA PRO A 39 -30.54 16.64 -1.44
C PRO A 39 -29.16 16.07 -1.82
N LYS A 40 -29.12 15.09 -2.74
CA LYS A 40 -27.87 14.48 -3.21
C LYS A 40 -27.00 15.47 -3.97
N ALA A 41 -27.58 16.22 -4.88
CA ALA A 41 -26.89 17.22 -5.68
C ALA A 41 -26.43 18.43 -4.84
N GLU A 42 -27.18 18.81 -3.80
CA GLU A 42 -26.80 19.85 -2.85
C GLU A 42 -25.56 19.45 -2.05
N LEU A 43 -25.50 18.21 -1.57
CA LEU A 43 -24.37 17.66 -0.84
C LEU A 43 -23.11 17.62 -1.74
N GLU A 44 -23.27 17.26 -2.99
CA GLU A 44 -22.20 17.24 -3.98
C GLU A 44 -21.69 18.64 -4.33
N LEU A 45 -22.59 19.62 -4.50
CA LEU A 45 -22.23 21.03 -4.70
C LEU A 45 -21.52 21.63 -3.49
N LEU A 46 -22.02 21.38 -2.29
CA LEU A 46 -21.40 21.83 -1.04
C LEU A 46 -19.98 21.26 -0.91
N SER A 47 -19.81 19.99 -1.17
CA SER A 47 -18.50 19.33 -1.12
C SER A 47 -17.50 19.89 -2.13
N GLN A 48 -17.97 20.30 -3.32
CA GLN A 48 -17.14 20.96 -4.33
C GLN A 48 -16.78 22.40 -3.93
N LEU A 49 -17.72 23.16 -3.35
CA LEU A 49 -17.51 24.54 -2.89
C LEU A 49 -16.57 24.59 -1.68
N THR A 50 -16.70 23.66 -0.74
CA THR A 50 -15.84 23.59 0.47
C THR A 50 -14.50 22.92 0.22
N GLY A 51 -14.24 22.42 -1.01
CA GLY A 51 -13.03 21.69 -1.33
C GLY A 51 -12.93 20.31 -0.67
N SER A 52 -14.01 19.86 -0.01
CA SER A 52 -14.05 18.58 0.73
C SER A 52 -14.10 17.35 -0.18
N VAL A 53 -14.50 17.51 -1.44
CA VAL A 53 -14.46 16.46 -2.45
C VAL A 53 -13.77 16.99 -3.70
N LYS A 54 -12.55 16.58 -3.91
CA LYS A 54 -11.92 16.70 -5.23
C LYS A 54 -12.73 15.85 -6.20
N PRO A 55 -13.07 16.36 -7.42
CA PRO A 55 -13.75 15.53 -8.42
C PRO A 55 -12.92 14.24 -8.59
N SER A 56 -13.55 13.10 -8.39
CA SER A 56 -12.91 11.80 -8.56
C SER A 56 -12.63 11.61 -10.04
N LYS A 57 -11.51 12.12 -10.52
CA LYS A 57 -10.97 11.70 -11.81
C LYS A 57 -10.55 10.26 -11.60
N ASN A 58 -11.22 9.31 -12.27
CA ASN A 58 -10.77 7.93 -12.33
C ASN A 58 -9.38 7.92 -12.96
N LEU A 59 -8.37 8.00 -12.12
CA LEU A 59 -6.99 8.06 -12.56
C LEU A 59 -6.63 6.69 -13.17
N PRO A 60 -6.06 6.62 -14.38
CA PRO A 60 -5.57 5.36 -14.92
C PRO A 60 -4.50 4.79 -13.99
N PHE A 61 -4.34 3.46 -13.99
CA PHE A 61 -3.44 2.75 -13.07
C PHE A 61 -2.00 3.32 -13.08
N ASP A 62 -1.47 3.67 -14.26
CA ASP A 62 -0.16 4.29 -14.38
C ASP A 62 -0.03 5.61 -13.64
N GLY A 63 -1.04 6.45 -13.74
CA GLY A 63 -1.10 7.72 -13.01
C GLY A 63 -1.21 7.50 -11.50
N LEU A 64 -1.97 6.47 -11.10
CA LEU A 64 -2.14 6.08 -9.71
C LEU A 64 -0.81 5.59 -9.11
N VAL A 65 -0.10 4.68 -9.80
CA VAL A 65 1.21 4.16 -9.39
C VAL A 65 2.23 5.29 -9.23
N LYS A 66 2.31 6.23 -10.20
CA LYS A 66 3.22 7.38 -10.12
C LYS A 66 2.98 8.22 -8.86
N ARG A 67 1.72 8.47 -8.51
CA ARG A 67 1.37 9.22 -7.29
C ARG A 67 1.61 8.40 -6.03
N TYR A 68 1.30 7.12 -6.05
CA TYR A 68 1.53 6.19 -4.94
C TYR A 68 3.01 6.11 -4.58
N LEU A 69 3.90 5.94 -5.57
CA LEU A 69 5.35 5.88 -5.34
C LEU A 69 5.97 7.20 -4.86
N LYS A 70 5.33 8.34 -5.17
CA LYS A 70 5.77 9.67 -4.72
C LYS A 70 5.24 10.04 -3.33
N ALA A 71 4.17 9.38 -2.87
CA ALA A 71 3.60 9.66 -1.56
C ALA A 71 4.55 9.21 -0.44
N ASP A 72 4.46 9.89 0.69
CA ASP A 72 5.22 9.52 1.89
C ASP A 72 4.56 8.30 2.56
N HIS A 73 5.24 7.16 2.51
CA HIS A 73 4.79 5.90 3.08
C HIS A 73 5.70 5.38 4.20
N ASN A 74 6.70 6.15 4.62
CA ASN A 74 7.73 5.71 5.58
C ASN A 74 8.39 4.36 5.18
N TRP A 75 8.55 4.12 3.88
CA TRP A 75 9.19 2.89 3.40
C TRP A 75 10.70 2.93 3.55
N SER A 76 11.28 1.77 3.90
CA SER A 76 12.71 1.58 3.71
C SER A 76 13.07 1.65 2.22
N LYS A 77 14.34 2.01 1.90
CA LYS A 77 14.84 2.04 0.52
C LYS A 77 14.53 0.72 -0.21
N ARG A 78 14.80 -0.42 0.43
CA ARG A 78 14.54 -1.76 -0.14
C ARG A 78 13.05 -2.02 -0.40
N THR A 79 12.16 -1.53 0.46
CA THR A 79 10.71 -1.65 0.25
C THR A 79 10.25 -0.84 -0.96
N LYS A 80 10.81 0.36 -1.13
CA LYS A 80 10.53 1.22 -2.28
C LYS A 80 10.98 0.56 -3.59
N GLU A 81 12.21 0.07 -3.65
CA GLU A 81 12.77 -0.66 -4.79
C GLU A 81 11.92 -1.88 -5.16
N LEU A 82 11.49 -2.65 -4.17
CA LEU A 82 10.60 -3.80 -4.37
C LEU A 82 9.26 -3.39 -4.98
N ASN A 83 8.65 -2.34 -4.46
CA ASN A 83 7.37 -1.83 -4.98
C ASN A 83 7.52 -1.32 -6.41
N GLU A 84 8.58 -0.59 -6.72
CA GLU A 84 8.89 -0.13 -8.09
C GLU A 84 9.05 -1.31 -9.04
N TYR A 85 9.79 -2.36 -8.64
CA TYR A 85 9.94 -3.59 -9.42
C TYR A 85 8.59 -4.29 -9.68
N VAL A 86 7.76 -4.44 -8.64
CA VAL A 86 6.43 -5.08 -8.76
C VAL A 86 5.56 -4.32 -9.75
N PHE A 87 5.48 -3.00 -9.63
CA PHE A 87 4.67 -2.19 -10.54
C PHE A 87 5.20 -2.20 -11.96
N HIS A 88 6.52 -2.15 -12.14
CA HIS A 88 7.12 -2.24 -13.46
C HIS A 88 6.80 -3.58 -14.12
N SER A 89 6.98 -4.69 -13.40
CA SER A 89 6.68 -6.04 -13.89
C SER A 89 5.21 -6.20 -14.25
N TYR A 90 4.30 -5.75 -13.39
CA TYR A 90 2.86 -5.83 -13.62
C TYR A 90 2.41 -5.00 -14.83
N LYS A 91 2.93 -3.78 -14.99
CA LYS A 91 2.63 -2.89 -16.12
C LYS A 91 3.15 -3.41 -17.45
N SER A 92 4.27 -4.12 -17.45
CA SER A 92 4.81 -4.76 -18.66
C SER A 92 4.06 -6.02 -19.09
N GLY A 93 2.93 -6.34 -18.44
CA GLY A 93 2.11 -7.50 -18.78
C GLY A 93 2.73 -8.85 -18.43
N LYS A 94 3.78 -8.88 -17.61
CA LYS A 94 4.38 -10.14 -17.17
C LYS A 94 3.42 -10.92 -16.27
N PRO A 95 3.34 -12.24 -16.40
CA PRO A 95 2.53 -13.07 -15.52
C PRO A 95 2.99 -12.93 -14.06
N LEU A 96 2.07 -13.13 -13.13
CA LEU A 96 2.42 -13.16 -11.71
C LEU A 96 3.39 -14.30 -11.42
N PRO A 97 4.32 -14.12 -10.45
CA PRO A 97 5.27 -15.17 -10.08
C PRO A 97 4.58 -16.49 -9.75
N LEU A 98 5.20 -17.61 -10.16
CA LEU A 98 4.70 -18.96 -9.83
C LEU A 98 4.90 -19.28 -8.35
N ASN A 99 6.00 -18.79 -7.74
CA ASN A 99 6.27 -19.01 -6.32
C ASN A 99 5.19 -18.33 -5.46
N PRO A 100 4.50 -19.06 -4.56
CA PRO A 100 3.37 -18.55 -3.77
C PRO A 100 3.72 -17.31 -2.94
N THR A 101 4.89 -17.32 -2.30
CA THR A 101 5.35 -16.19 -1.48
C THR A 101 5.59 -14.93 -2.31
N SER A 102 6.26 -15.06 -3.46
CA SER A 102 6.48 -13.95 -4.39
C SER A 102 5.17 -13.45 -4.97
N ARG A 103 4.26 -14.35 -5.36
CA ARG A 103 2.92 -14.01 -5.86
C ARG A 103 2.12 -13.21 -4.83
N ALA A 104 2.14 -13.65 -3.57
CA ALA A 104 1.48 -12.94 -2.47
C ALA A 104 2.03 -11.51 -2.27
N ILE A 105 3.34 -11.30 -2.46
CA ILE A 105 3.95 -9.97 -2.42
C ILE A 105 3.40 -9.08 -3.53
N PHE A 106 3.32 -9.59 -4.76
CA PHE A 106 2.76 -8.86 -5.90
C PHE A 106 1.31 -8.46 -5.65
N ILE A 107 0.46 -9.40 -5.24
CA ILE A 107 -0.97 -9.17 -4.96
C ILE A 107 -1.12 -8.10 -3.86
N ARG A 108 -0.39 -8.20 -2.76
CA ARG A 108 -0.44 -7.21 -1.67
C ARG A 108 -0.03 -5.82 -2.14
N THR A 109 1.07 -5.72 -2.88
CA THR A 109 1.60 -4.43 -3.33
C THR A 109 0.63 -3.72 -4.29
N ILE A 110 0.09 -4.46 -5.26
CA ILE A 110 -0.86 -3.91 -6.24
C ILE A 110 -2.17 -3.51 -5.56
N ASN A 111 -2.69 -4.37 -4.70
CA ASN A 111 -3.93 -4.11 -3.96
C ASN A 111 -3.78 -2.95 -2.96
N ALA A 112 -2.59 -2.78 -2.36
CA ALA A 112 -2.30 -1.63 -1.50
C ALA A 112 -2.35 -0.30 -2.28
N CYS A 113 -1.82 -0.26 -3.50
CA CYS A 113 -1.91 0.91 -4.37
C CYS A 113 -3.38 1.26 -4.71
N TRP A 114 -4.20 0.26 -5.09
CA TRP A 114 -5.62 0.45 -5.34
C TRP A 114 -6.37 0.97 -4.10
N ASN A 115 -6.13 0.37 -2.93
CA ASN A 115 -6.74 0.81 -1.68
C ASN A 115 -6.34 2.24 -1.30
N TRP A 116 -5.07 2.59 -1.52
CA TRP A 116 -4.58 3.94 -1.29
C TRP A 116 -5.28 4.94 -2.23
N GLY A 117 -5.43 4.60 -3.51
CA GLY A 117 -6.11 5.43 -4.48
C GLY A 117 -7.57 5.71 -4.12
N LEU A 118 -8.29 4.70 -3.61
CA LEU A 118 -9.65 4.86 -3.07
C LEU A 118 -9.66 5.80 -1.86
N LYS A 119 -8.76 5.61 -0.90
CA LYS A 119 -8.66 6.46 0.30
C LYS A 119 -8.34 7.92 -0.04
N GLN A 120 -7.56 8.14 -1.09
CA GLN A 120 -7.22 9.50 -1.55
C GLN A 120 -8.29 10.11 -2.49
N GLY A 121 -9.38 9.41 -2.77
CA GLY A 121 -10.41 9.87 -3.70
C GLY A 121 -9.92 10.06 -5.14
N LEU A 122 -8.83 9.39 -5.53
CA LEU A 122 -8.25 9.47 -6.87
C LEU A 122 -8.94 8.54 -7.87
N ILE A 123 -9.63 7.53 -7.37
CA ILE A 123 -10.40 6.54 -8.11
C ILE A 123 -11.69 6.23 -7.36
N THR A 124 -12.72 5.81 -8.10
CA THR A 124 -14.02 5.41 -7.54
C THR A 124 -14.13 3.92 -7.32
N ARG A 125 -13.34 3.12 -8.06
CA ARG A 125 -13.35 1.67 -7.99
C ARG A 125 -11.92 1.12 -8.02
N ALA A 126 -11.64 0.11 -7.19
CA ALA A 126 -10.38 -0.63 -7.21
C ALA A 126 -10.51 -1.91 -8.04
N PHE A 127 -9.51 -2.19 -8.87
CA PHE A 127 -9.38 -3.44 -9.62
C PHE A 127 -8.34 -4.31 -8.91
N LYS A 128 -8.76 -4.92 -7.79
CA LYS A 128 -7.88 -5.75 -6.97
C LYS A 128 -7.62 -7.08 -7.64
N LEU A 129 -6.39 -7.56 -7.46
CA LEU A 129 -6.04 -8.93 -7.81
C LEU A 129 -6.56 -9.90 -6.75
N GLU A 130 -7.12 -11.00 -7.21
CA GLU A 130 -7.54 -12.11 -6.37
C GLU A 130 -6.38 -13.05 -6.09
N GLY A 131 -6.42 -13.73 -4.95
CA GLY A 131 -5.44 -14.72 -4.52
C GLY A 131 -4.90 -14.49 -3.12
N ASP A 132 -4.07 -15.42 -2.68
CA ASP A 132 -3.48 -15.40 -1.35
C ASP A 132 -2.53 -14.21 -1.18
N THR A 133 -2.70 -13.54 -0.05
CA THR A 133 -1.84 -12.43 0.38
C THR A 133 -0.79 -12.86 1.40
N LYS A 134 -0.83 -14.12 1.85
CA LYS A 134 0.17 -14.71 2.74
C LYS A 134 1.04 -15.67 1.93
N GLY A 135 2.34 -15.60 2.13
CA GLY A 135 3.26 -16.59 1.59
C GLY A 135 3.24 -17.87 2.44
N GLU A 136 3.76 -18.95 1.88
CA GLU A 136 3.98 -20.18 2.62
C GLU A 136 5.04 -19.97 3.70
N SER A 137 4.77 -20.47 4.90
CA SER A 137 5.75 -20.48 5.97
C SER A 137 6.71 -21.68 5.79
N ARG A 138 7.98 -21.47 6.08
CA ARG A 138 8.95 -22.55 6.10
C ARG A 138 8.80 -23.31 7.41
N SER A 139 8.52 -24.60 7.33
CA SER A 139 8.35 -25.48 8.50
C SER A 139 9.59 -26.33 8.80
N ARG A 140 10.55 -26.41 7.87
CA ARG A 140 11.74 -27.25 8.05
C ARG A 140 12.68 -26.63 9.06
N VAL A 141 13.04 -27.41 10.07
CA VAL A 141 14.07 -27.12 11.07
C VAL A 141 15.23 -28.08 10.84
N LEU A 142 16.47 -27.61 10.99
CA LEU A 142 17.64 -28.48 10.92
C LEU A 142 17.70 -29.38 12.17
N SER A 143 18.00 -30.65 11.97
CA SER A 143 18.38 -31.56 13.05
C SER A 143 19.80 -31.26 13.52
N ASP A 144 20.16 -31.74 14.72
CA ASP A 144 21.53 -31.54 15.27
C ASP A 144 22.59 -32.19 14.40
N SER A 145 22.31 -33.32 13.78
CA SER A 145 23.22 -33.99 12.84
C SER A 145 23.41 -33.19 11.54
N GLU A 146 22.32 -32.61 11.01
CA GLU A 146 22.41 -31.74 9.83
C GLU A 146 23.17 -30.46 10.14
N LEU A 147 22.96 -29.86 11.32
CA LEU A 147 23.71 -28.69 11.76
C LEU A 147 25.19 -29.01 11.89
N LYS A 148 25.56 -30.13 12.51
CA LYS A 148 26.96 -30.57 12.64
C LYS A 148 27.58 -30.71 11.26
N THR A 149 26.95 -31.45 10.34
CA THR A 149 27.42 -31.63 8.97
C THR A 149 27.58 -30.27 8.25
N LEU A 150 26.65 -29.36 8.42
CA LEU A 150 26.74 -28.01 7.85
C LEU A 150 27.97 -27.27 8.37
N LEU A 151 28.18 -27.27 9.69
CA LEU A 151 29.29 -26.56 10.34
C LEU A 151 30.66 -27.15 9.97
N ASP A 152 30.77 -28.49 9.84
CA ASP A 152 31.99 -29.18 9.49
C ASP A 152 32.41 -28.89 8.02
N ASN A 153 31.43 -28.56 7.15
CA ASN A 153 31.69 -28.19 5.74
C ASN A 153 31.99 -26.69 5.52
N ILE A 154 31.82 -25.84 6.52
CA ILE A 154 32.13 -24.39 6.42
C ILE A 154 33.63 -24.18 6.71
N ARG A 155 34.40 -23.86 5.66
CA ARG A 155 35.84 -23.62 5.76
C ARG A 155 36.22 -22.28 6.36
N ASP A 156 35.39 -21.24 6.14
CA ASP A 156 35.61 -19.90 6.69
C ASP A 156 35.22 -19.84 8.15
N ASN A 157 36.19 -19.61 9.03
CA ASN A 157 35.98 -19.59 10.46
C ASN A 157 35.02 -18.48 10.91
N ARG A 158 35.02 -17.31 10.25
CA ARG A 158 34.12 -16.19 10.59
C ARG A 158 32.70 -16.53 10.20
N PHE A 159 32.52 -17.15 9.03
CA PHE A 159 31.21 -17.59 8.60
C PHE A 159 30.68 -18.75 9.46
N ASN A 160 31.54 -19.69 9.86
CA ASN A 160 31.18 -20.76 10.80
C ASN A 160 30.70 -20.19 12.13
N LEU A 161 31.43 -19.22 12.70
CA LEU A 161 31.02 -18.52 13.92
C LEU A 161 29.68 -17.79 13.75
N PHE A 162 29.49 -17.13 12.62
CA PHE A 162 28.23 -16.43 12.30
C PHE A 162 27.05 -17.41 12.25
N VAL A 163 27.20 -18.58 11.63
CA VAL A 163 26.15 -19.62 11.53
C VAL A 163 25.84 -20.20 12.92
N ARG A 164 26.87 -20.53 13.72
CA ARG A 164 26.68 -20.98 15.11
C ARG A 164 25.91 -19.94 15.92
N PHE A 165 26.34 -18.69 15.84
CA PHE A 165 25.70 -17.60 16.54
C PHE A 165 24.22 -17.43 16.15
N ALA A 166 23.92 -17.47 14.82
CA ALA A 166 22.56 -17.40 14.31
C ALA A 166 21.68 -18.55 14.83
N TYR A 167 22.24 -19.77 14.85
CA TYR A 167 21.52 -20.96 15.29
C TYR A 167 21.18 -20.89 16.79
N TYR A 168 22.16 -20.62 17.65
CA TYR A 168 21.95 -20.63 19.10
C TYR A 168 21.15 -19.43 19.62
N THR A 169 21.20 -18.30 18.95
CA THR A 169 20.49 -17.08 19.40
C THR A 169 19.15 -16.86 18.69
N GLY A 170 18.91 -17.50 17.54
CA GLY A 170 17.78 -17.20 16.67
C GLY A 170 17.80 -15.77 16.10
N ALA A 171 18.94 -15.08 16.19
CA ALA A 171 19.06 -13.72 15.70
C ALA A 171 19.09 -13.66 14.18
N ARG A 172 18.43 -12.64 13.61
CA ARG A 172 18.44 -12.42 12.16
C ARG A 172 19.80 -11.94 11.68
N SER A 173 20.16 -12.24 10.44
CA SER A 173 21.44 -11.86 9.86
C SER A 173 21.77 -10.36 9.99
N GLY A 174 20.77 -9.49 9.89
CA GLY A 174 20.91 -8.05 10.08
C GLY A 174 21.17 -7.68 11.54
N GLU A 175 20.55 -8.38 12.47
CA GLU A 175 20.75 -8.21 13.92
C GLU A 175 22.18 -8.64 14.32
N ILE A 176 22.65 -9.79 13.83
CA ILE A 176 24.01 -10.26 14.08
C ILE A 176 25.06 -9.26 13.56
N ARG A 177 24.86 -8.71 12.36
CA ARG A 177 25.76 -7.70 11.78
C ARG A 177 25.78 -6.38 12.53
N SER A 178 24.74 -6.07 13.31
CA SER A 178 24.68 -4.85 14.12
C SER A 178 25.33 -4.99 15.48
N ILE A 179 25.75 -6.20 15.87
CA ILE A 179 26.41 -6.44 17.16
C ILE A 179 27.83 -5.88 17.10
N SER A 180 28.12 -4.94 18.00
CA SER A 180 29.46 -4.43 18.29
C SER A 180 29.95 -5.01 19.60
N ARG A 181 31.26 -4.84 19.87
CA ARG A 181 31.86 -5.30 21.13
C ARG A 181 31.17 -4.74 22.38
N GLU A 182 30.69 -3.51 22.28
CA GLU A 182 29.99 -2.81 23.38
C GLU A 182 28.63 -3.43 23.72
N ASN A 183 28.10 -4.24 22.82
CA ASN A 183 26.79 -4.90 22.97
C ASN A 183 26.91 -6.33 23.49
N ILE A 184 28.14 -6.78 23.86
CA ILE A 184 28.43 -8.11 24.38
C ILE A 184 28.71 -7.97 25.87
N PHE A 185 27.84 -8.53 26.69
CA PHE A 185 27.95 -8.55 28.14
C PHE A 185 28.29 -9.98 28.62
N SER A 186 28.59 -10.14 29.90
CA SER A 186 28.95 -11.44 30.49
C SER A 186 27.85 -12.50 30.40
N ASN A 187 26.59 -12.08 30.44
CA ASN A 187 25.41 -12.95 30.49
C ASN A 187 24.38 -12.72 29.37
N HIS A 188 24.55 -11.68 28.52
CA HIS A 188 23.64 -11.40 27.41
C HIS A 188 24.33 -10.61 26.32
N ILE A 189 23.65 -10.58 25.15
CA ILE A 189 24.07 -9.80 23.99
C ILE A 189 22.89 -8.94 23.56
N VAL A 190 23.15 -7.68 23.22
CA VAL A 190 22.14 -6.76 22.70
C VAL A 190 22.28 -6.65 21.18
N ALA A 191 21.22 -6.96 20.45
CA ALA A 191 21.15 -6.81 18.99
C ALA A 191 20.05 -5.81 18.61
N TYR A 192 20.31 -5.02 17.57
CA TYR A 192 19.36 -4.04 17.05
C TYR A 192 18.73 -4.55 15.76
N GLY A 193 17.44 -4.77 15.79
CA GLY A 193 16.64 -5.21 14.64
C GLY A 193 15.78 -4.10 14.08
N LYS A 194 15.01 -4.44 13.05
CA LYS A 194 14.09 -3.52 12.36
C LYS A 194 13.03 -2.90 13.30
N SER A 195 12.66 -3.59 14.35
CA SER A 195 11.67 -3.19 15.36
C SER A 195 12.27 -2.61 16.64
N GLY A 196 13.57 -2.31 16.64
CA GLY A 196 14.28 -1.77 17.78
C GLY A 196 15.23 -2.78 18.47
N LYS A 197 15.49 -2.54 19.75
CA LYS A 197 16.40 -3.35 20.60
C LYS A 197 15.79 -4.73 20.89
N ARG A 198 16.59 -5.77 20.81
CA ARG A 198 16.26 -7.14 21.16
C ARG A 198 17.28 -7.71 22.13
#